data_116f29306770f0a28101819496dacd54
#
_entry.id   116f29306770f0a28101819496dacd54
#
_cell.length_a   1.000
_cell.length_b   1.000
_cell.length_c   1.000
_cell.angle_alpha   90.00
_cell.angle_beta   90.00
_cell.angle_gamma   90.00
#
_symmetry.space_group_name_H-M   'P 1'
#
loop_
_entity.id
_entity.type
_entity.pdbx_description
1 polymer ?
#
loop_
_entity_poly.entity_id
_entity_poly.type
_entity_poly.pdbx_seq_one_letter_code
_entity_poly.pdbx_strand_id
1 'polypeptide(L)' 'MAFVAYLEHFMIPLVVADRGEEQIIKKIGGNDDTKRHLENLGFTVGGTVTIINSLNGNVIVKVKESRIAIDENLARRIMV' A
#
# COMPACT_ATOMS: atom_id res chain seq x y z
N MET A 1 3.51 -24.11 13.35
CA MET A 1 3.33 -23.83 11.96
C MET A 1 4.32 -22.86 11.41
N ALA A 2 5.53 -23.32 11.20
CA ALA A 2 6.61 -22.48 10.68
C ALA A 2 6.27 -21.87 9.32
N PHE A 3 5.53 -22.58 8.50
CA PHE A 3 5.14 -22.13 7.17
C PHE A 3 4.24 -20.90 7.24
N VAL A 4 3.25 -20.89 8.13
CA VAL A 4 2.35 -19.76 8.29
C VAL A 4 3.10 -18.55 8.82
N ALA A 5 3.98 -18.73 9.80
CA ALA A 5 4.80 -17.66 10.32
C ALA A 5 5.70 -17.05 9.25
N TYR A 6 6.24 -17.89 8.38
CA TYR A 6 7.06 -17.43 7.26
C TYR A 6 6.26 -16.54 6.31
N LEU A 7 5.02 -16.92 5.98
CA LEU A 7 4.16 -16.14 5.09
C LEU A 7 3.78 -14.78 5.70
N GLU A 8 3.64 -14.72 7.02
CA GLU A 8 3.31 -13.47 7.70
C GLU A 8 4.42 -12.43 7.59
N HIS A 9 5.66 -12.86 7.39
CA HIS A 9 6.79 -11.96 7.19
C HIS A 9 7.00 -11.55 5.75
N PHE A 10 6.23 -12.12 4.84
CA PHE A 10 6.36 -11.82 3.42
C PHE A 10 5.65 -10.50 3.11
N MET A 11 6.39 -9.59 2.48
CA MET A 11 5.86 -8.28 2.08
C MET A 11 6.04 -8.11 0.58
N ILE A 12 5.04 -7.52 -0.06
CA ILE A 12 5.11 -7.19 -1.48
C ILE A 12 4.76 -5.71 -1.67
N PRO A 13 5.29 -5.06 -2.71
CA PRO A 13 4.86 -3.72 -3.04
C PRO A 13 3.37 -3.69 -3.38
N LEU A 14 2.69 -2.64 -2.99
CA LEU A 14 1.26 -2.49 -3.26
C LEU A 14 0.94 -2.65 -4.75
N VAL A 15 1.82 -2.16 -5.63
CA VAL A 15 1.59 -2.19 -7.08
C VAL A 15 1.42 -3.59 -7.65
N VAL A 16 1.91 -4.63 -6.96
CA VAL A 16 1.77 -6.02 -7.43
C VAL A 16 0.69 -6.78 -6.68
N ALA A 17 0.00 -6.13 -5.74
CA ALA A 17 -1.09 -6.76 -5.01
C ALA A 17 -2.35 -6.88 -5.89
N ASP A 18 -3.22 -7.81 -5.54
CA ASP A 18 -4.45 -8.03 -6.29
C ASP A 18 -5.45 -6.90 -6.08
N ARG A 19 -6.16 -6.54 -7.15
CA ARG A 19 -7.23 -5.55 -7.08
C ARG A 19 -8.40 -6.09 -6.28
N GLY A 20 -9.07 -5.18 -5.58
CA GLY A 20 -10.30 -5.50 -4.87
C GLY A 20 -10.10 -6.20 -3.55
N GLU A 21 -8.90 -6.60 -3.23
CA GLU A 21 -8.60 -7.23 -1.95
C GLU A 21 -8.04 -6.20 -0.97
N GLU A 22 -8.59 -6.19 0.22
CA GLU A 22 -8.09 -5.33 1.29
C GLU A 22 -6.75 -5.85 1.79
N GLN A 23 -5.76 -4.98 1.78
CA GLN A 23 -4.40 -5.31 2.22
C GLN A 23 -4.06 -4.53 3.46
N ILE A 24 -3.25 -5.12 4.32
CA ILE A 24 -2.73 -4.43 5.51
C ILE A 24 -1.38 -3.83 5.16
N ILE A 25 -1.21 -2.55 5.42
CA ILE A 25 0.05 -1.86 5.21
C ILE A 25 1.04 -2.32 6.27
N LYS A 26 2.12 -2.94 5.84
CA LYS A 26 3.14 -3.51 6.74
C LYS A 26 4.35 -2.59 6.89
N LYS A 27 4.66 -1.83 5.84
CA LYS A 27 5.82 -0.93 5.86
C LYS A 27 5.63 0.16 4.81
N ILE A 28 6.14 1.33 5.09
CA ILE A 28 6.20 2.44 4.14
C ILE A 28 7.67 2.82 3.97
N GLY A 29 8.17 2.70 2.75
CA GLY A 29 9.55 3.03 2.41
C GLY A 29 9.70 4.46 1.93
N GLY A 30 10.95 4.81 1.60
CA GLY A 30 11.30 6.13 1.10
C GLY A 30 11.93 7.00 2.19
N ASN A 31 12.20 8.26 1.83
CA ASN A 31 12.74 9.22 2.79
C ASN A 31 11.62 9.77 3.71
N ASP A 32 12.00 10.59 4.67
CA ASP A 32 11.06 11.11 5.66
C ASP A 32 9.95 11.97 5.03
N ASP A 33 10.29 12.74 4.01
CA ASP A 33 9.29 13.56 3.32
C ASP A 33 8.27 12.71 2.60
N THR A 34 8.71 11.64 1.93
CA THR A 34 7.82 10.70 1.26
C THR A 34 6.92 9.99 2.25
N LYS A 35 7.47 9.53 3.36
CA LYS A 35 6.70 8.86 4.41
C LYS A 35 5.64 9.79 4.99
N ARG A 36 6.02 11.03 5.27
CA ARG A 36 5.09 12.02 5.80
C ARG A 36 3.98 12.32 4.82
N HIS A 37 4.33 12.47 3.54
CA HIS A 37 3.34 12.70 2.49
C HIS A 37 2.31 11.57 2.42
N LEU A 38 2.78 10.33 2.45
CA LEU A 38 1.91 9.17 2.43
C LEU A 38 1.04 9.08 3.69
N GLU A 39 1.60 9.39 4.85
CA GLU A 39 0.83 9.45 6.09
C GLU A 39 -0.28 10.49 6.01
N ASN A 40 0.02 11.66 5.45
CA ASN A 40 -0.97 12.73 5.28
C ASN A 40 -2.11 12.31 4.35
N LEU A 41 -1.83 11.44 3.40
CA LEU A 41 -2.84 10.87 2.52
C LEU A 41 -3.66 9.75 3.19
N GLY A 42 -3.23 9.30 4.36
CA GLY A 42 -3.95 8.28 5.11
C GLY A 42 -3.29 6.91 5.12
N PHE A 43 -2.13 6.75 4.51
CA PHE A 43 -1.39 5.48 4.51
C PHE A 43 -0.58 5.37 5.78
N THR A 44 -1.00 4.47 6.68
CA THR A 44 -0.30 4.24 7.95
C THR A 44 -0.05 2.76 8.12
N VAL A 45 1.08 2.42 8.74
CA VAL A 45 1.39 1.01 9.05
C VAL A 45 0.31 0.46 9.98
N GLY A 46 -0.21 -0.72 9.64
CA GLY A 46 -1.33 -1.33 10.34
C GLY A 46 -2.70 -0.96 9.78
N GLY A 47 -2.77 0.10 8.97
CA GLY A 47 -4.00 0.46 8.28
C GLY A 47 -4.24 -0.42 7.06
N THR A 48 -5.40 -0.26 6.44
CA THR A 48 -5.77 -1.05 5.28
C THR A 48 -5.81 -0.21 4.02
N VAL A 49 -5.56 -0.85 2.89
CA VAL A 49 -5.62 -0.23 1.57
C VAL A 49 -6.12 -1.25 0.56
N THR A 50 -6.93 -0.80 -0.38
CA THR A 50 -7.47 -1.66 -1.45
C THR A 50 -7.18 -1.00 -2.79
N ILE A 51 -6.59 -1.73 -3.73
CA ILE A 51 -6.42 -1.24 -5.10
C ILE A 51 -7.76 -1.35 -5.81
N ILE A 52 -8.24 -0.22 -6.31
CA ILE A 52 -9.48 -0.18 -7.10
C ILE A 52 -9.16 -0.38 -8.58
N ASN A 53 -8.16 0.36 -9.09
CA ASN A 53 -7.79 0.32 -10.49
C ASN A 53 -6.39 0.90 -10.69
N SER A 54 -5.86 0.70 -11.88
CA SER A 54 -4.61 1.33 -12.31
C SER A 54 -4.84 1.96 -13.68
N LEU A 55 -4.39 3.19 -13.86
CA LEU A 55 -4.64 3.92 -15.09
C LEU A 55 -3.50 4.90 -15.35
N ASN A 56 -2.83 4.72 -16.50
CA ASN A 56 -1.81 5.65 -16.98
C ASN A 56 -0.70 5.97 -15.97
N GLY A 57 -0.19 4.92 -15.30
CA GLY A 57 0.88 5.09 -14.31
C GLY A 57 0.41 5.57 -12.95
N ASN A 58 -0.90 5.70 -12.76
CA ASN A 58 -1.50 6.00 -11.46
C ASN A 58 -2.22 4.78 -10.91
N VAL A 59 -2.23 4.67 -9.58
CA VAL A 59 -2.97 3.63 -8.89
C VAL A 59 -4.07 4.29 -8.09
N ILE A 60 -5.31 3.89 -8.36
CA ILE A 60 -6.47 4.39 -7.62
C ILE A 60 -6.72 3.42 -6.48
N VAL A 61 -6.68 3.93 -5.26
CA VAL A 61 -6.82 3.12 -4.07
C VAL A 61 -7.91 3.67 -3.16
N LYS A 62 -8.49 2.75 -2.40
CA LYS A 62 -9.35 3.11 -1.27
C LYS A 62 -8.49 2.99 -0.02
N VAL A 63 -8.35 4.08 0.72
CA VAL A 63 -7.68 4.12 2.00
C VAL A 63 -8.58 4.86 2.98
N LYS A 64 -8.84 4.22 4.14
CA LYS A 64 -9.87 4.69 5.07
C LYS A 64 -11.20 4.81 4.30
N GLU A 65 -11.85 5.94 4.33
CA GLU A 65 -13.12 6.14 3.63
C GLU A 65 -12.97 6.96 2.35
N SER A 66 -11.75 7.12 1.88
CA SER A 66 -11.44 7.96 0.72
C SER A 66 -10.89 7.13 -0.42
N ARG A 67 -11.16 7.58 -1.63
CA ARG A 67 -10.51 7.06 -2.84
C ARG A 67 -9.56 8.11 -3.34
N ILE A 68 -8.31 7.73 -3.51
CA ILE A 68 -7.28 8.64 -3.99
C ILE A 68 -6.47 7.98 -5.09
N ALA A 69 -5.89 8.81 -5.94
CA ALA A 69 -4.96 8.36 -6.97
C ALA A 69 -3.56 8.75 -6.53
N ILE A 70 -2.65 7.80 -6.57
CA ILE A 70 -1.23 8.05 -6.33
C ILE A 70 -0.45 7.53 -7.51
N ASP A 71 0.71 8.13 -7.77
CA ASP A 71 1.52 7.62 -8.85
C ASP A 71 2.16 6.29 -8.47
N GLU A 72 2.58 5.56 -9.48
CA GLU A 72 3.15 4.24 -9.31
C GLU A 72 4.42 4.26 -8.45
N ASN A 73 5.20 5.32 -8.55
CA ASN A 73 6.43 5.45 -7.76
C ASN A 73 6.12 5.54 -6.26
N LEU A 74 5.09 6.28 -5.90
CA LEU A 74 4.63 6.34 -4.50
C LEU A 74 4.03 5.01 -4.07
N ALA A 75 3.24 4.38 -4.93
CA ALA A 75 2.63 3.09 -4.60
C ALA A 75 3.67 2.00 -4.33
N ARG A 76 4.80 2.05 -5.00
CA ARG A 76 5.90 1.10 -4.77
C ARG A 76 6.53 1.23 -3.39
N ARG A 77 6.34 2.34 -2.72
CA ARG A 77 6.87 2.56 -1.37
C ARG A 77 6.01 1.90 -0.29
N ILE A 78 4.80 1.53 -0.63
CA ILE A 78 3.85 0.92 0.30
C ILE A 78 3.99 -0.59 0.19
N MET A 79 4.35 -1.24 1.30
CA MET A 79 4.49 -2.70 1.37
C MET A 79 3.30 -3.30 2.10
N VAL A 80 2.73 -4.32 1.51
CA VAL A 80 1.57 -5.02 2.05
C VAL A 80 1.78 -6.51 2.20
#